data_cac7087b01f5e2322c16b84d74d9cb17
#
_entry.id   cac7087b01f5e2322c16b84d74d9cb17
#
_cell.length_a   1.000
_cell.length_b   1.000
_cell.length_c   1.000
_cell.angle_alpha   90.00
_cell.angle_beta   90.00
_cell.angle_gamma   90.00
#
_symmetry.space_group_name_H-M   'P 1'
#
loop_
_entity.id
_entity.type
_entity.pdbx_description
1 polymer ?
#
loop_
_entity_poly.entity_id
_entity_poly.type
_entity_poly.pdbx_seq_one_letter_code
_entity_poly.pdbx_strand_id
1 'polypeptide(L)'
;MKKLLFIALLIVGCETQVSKDNHNGIKWKNNLDSAFAIASKSNKLIMIDFMAEWCPPCKEMDKITFSNTNIIKKSNEFIPVRIDVDKQKDIAEEYNGNARKYGGIGIPNILFLDKEKNIIRQIVGFHNVDQLMGVMDSVLMKLY
;
A
#
# COMPACT_ATOMS: atom_id res chain seq x y z
N MET A 1 51.19 -40.29 -34.55
CA MET A 1 50.14 -39.22 -34.69
C MET A 1 49.31 -39.22 -33.42
N LYS A 2 49.61 -38.30 -32.47
CA LYS A 2 48.91 -38.20 -31.19
C LYS A 2 47.81 -37.16 -31.32
N LYS A 3 46.56 -37.60 -31.23
CA LYS A 3 45.39 -36.71 -31.19
C LYS A 3 45.25 -36.14 -29.76
N LEU A 4 45.51 -34.83 -29.59
CA LEU A 4 45.21 -34.11 -28.36
C LEU A 4 43.71 -33.87 -28.30
N LEU A 5 43.05 -34.46 -27.30
CA LEU A 5 41.68 -34.21 -26.97
C LEU A 5 41.63 -32.95 -26.06
N PHE A 6 41.13 -31.81 -26.58
CA PHE A 6 40.84 -30.63 -25.74
C PHE A 6 39.48 -30.85 -25.06
N ILE A 7 39.51 -31.11 -23.79
CA ILE A 7 38.31 -31.09 -22.94
C ILE A 7 38.03 -29.64 -22.59
N ALA A 8 37.02 -29.04 -23.23
CA ALA A 8 36.51 -27.73 -22.85
C ALA A 8 35.67 -27.87 -21.57
N LEU A 9 36.21 -27.35 -20.47
CA LEU A 9 35.51 -27.27 -19.18
C LEU A 9 34.50 -26.12 -19.27
N LEU A 10 33.22 -26.42 -19.45
CA LEU A 10 32.13 -25.44 -19.36
C LEU A 10 31.90 -25.11 -17.87
N ILE A 11 32.42 -23.99 -17.44
CA ILE A 11 32.06 -23.41 -16.15
C ILE A 11 30.68 -22.78 -16.30
N VAL A 12 29.63 -23.48 -15.85
CA VAL A 12 28.30 -22.91 -15.70
C VAL A 12 28.36 -21.95 -14.49
N GLY A 13 28.61 -20.69 -14.77
CA GLY A 13 28.46 -19.62 -13.78
C GLY A 13 27.00 -19.51 -13.38
N CYS A 14 26.67 -19.92 -12.15
CA CYS A 14 25.39 -19.62 -11.54
C CYS A 14 25.38 -18.11 -11.22
N GLU A 15 24.97 -17.28 -12.17
CA GLU A 15 24.64 -15.89 -11.91
C GLU A 15 23.37 -15.88 -11.07
N THR A 16 23.53 -15.67 -9.76
CA THR A 16 22.44 -15.28 -8.89
C THR A 16 21.91 -13.94 -9.39
N GLN A 17 20.82 -13.98 -10.12
CA GLN A 17 20.04 -12.81 -10.49
C GLN A 17 19.55 -12.19 -9.16
N VAL A 18 20.29 -11.22 -8.65
CA VAL A 18 19.78 -10.27 -7.65
C VAL A 18 18.67 -9.51 -8.37
N SER A 19 17.42 -9.89 -8.10
CA SER A 19 16.27 -9.14 -8.54
C SER A 19 16.44 -7.73 -7.98
N LYS A 20 16.71 -6.75 -8.85
CA LYS A 20 16.54 -5.34 -8.55
C LYS A 20 15.05 -5.17 -8.26
N ASP A 21 14.70 -5.21 -6.98
CA ASP A 21 13.39 -4.76 -6.52
C ASP A 21 13.27 -3.28 -6.96
N ASN A 22 12.62 -3.07 -8.08
CA ASN A 22 12.14 -1.77 -8.50
C ASN A 22 11.09 -1.35 -7.47
N HIS A 23 11.52 -0.64 -6.43
CA HIS A 23 10.65 -0.03 -5.44
C HIS A 23 9.87 1.13 -6.08
N ASN A 24 8.96 0.78 -6.96
CA ASN A 24 8.03 1.69 -7.61
C ASN A 24 6.86 2.01 -6.67
N GLY A 25 7.12 2.66 -5.52
CA GLY A 25 6.09 3.19 -4.66
C GLY A 25 5.08 2.15 -4.13
N ILE A 26 4.07 2.62 -3.41
CA ILE A 26 2.95 1.79 -2.96
C ILE A 26 2.10 1.41 -4.17
N LYS A 27 1.73 0.13 -4.29
CA LYS A 27 0.91 -0.41 -5.39
C LYS A 27 -0.58 -0.15 -5.15
N TRP A 28 -0.96 1.11 -5.20
CA TRP A 28 -2.34 1.55 -4.97
C TRP A 28 -3.30 0.93 -5.99
N LYS A 29 -4.38 0.32 -5.48
CA LYS A 29 -5.58 -0.03 -6.26
C LYS A 29 -6.56 1.13 -6.20
N ASN A 30 -7.42 1.22 -7.20
CA ASN A 30 -8.48 2.24 -7.30
C ASN A 30 -9.89 1.65 -7.29
N ASN A 31 -10.01 0.34 -7.10
CA ASN A 31 -11.27 -0.36 -7.05
C ASN A 31 -11.39 -1.14 -5.75
N LEU A 32 -12.35 -0.75 -4.91
CA LEU A 32 -12.54 -1.31 -3.58
C LEU A 32 -13.10 -2.73 -3.60
N ASP A 33 -14.00 -3.05 -4.55
CA ASP A 33 -14.57 -4.40 -4.67
C ASP A 33 -13.48 -5.43 -5.02
N SER A 34 -12.58 -5.07 -5.95
CA SER A 34 -11.44 -5.92 -6.28
C SER A 34 -10.50 -6.10 -5.09
N ALA A 35 -10.34 -5.08 -4.25
CA ALA A 35 -9.54 -5.17 -3.03
C ALA A 35 -10.16 -6.13 -2.02
N PHE A 36 -11.47 -6.12 -1.81
CA PHE A 36 -12.17 -7.08 -0.96
C PHE A 36 -12.06 -8.51 -1.50
N ALA A 37 -12.16 -8.71 -2.82
CA ALA A 37 -11.98 -10.03 -3.42
C ALA A 37 -10.57 -10.60 -3.17
N ILE A 38 -9.54 -9.74 -3.18
CA ILE A 38 -8.17 -10.13 -2.87
C ILE A 38 -8.00 -10.38 -1.36
N ALA A 39 -8.54 -9.50 -0.51
CA ALA A 39 -8.47 -9.61 0.94
C ALA A 39 -9.07 -10.92 1.44
N SER A 40 -10.22 -11.32 0.90
CA SER A 40 -10.90 -12.58 1.20
C SER A 40 -10.04 -13.82 0.90
N LYS A 41 -9.18 -13.76 -0.14
CA LYS A 41 -8.31 -14.88 -0.54
C LYS A 41 -6.97 -14.87 0.19
N SER A 42 -6.44 -13.70 0.54
CA SER A 42 -5.11 -13.53 1.12
C SER A 42 -5.10 -13.36 2.65
N ASN A 43 -6.27 -13.19 3.26
CA ASN A 43 -6.46 -12.86 4.68
C ASN A 43 -5.69 -11.59 5.11
N LYS A 44 -5.52 -10.64 4.18
CA LYS A 44 -4.88 -9.35 4.46
C LYS A 44 -5.93 -8.29 4.76
N LEU A 45 -5.55 -7.31 5.59
CA LEU A 45 -6.34 -6.10 5.79
C LEU A 45 -6.26 -5.18 4.56
N ILE A 46 -7.30 -4.37 4.38
CA ILE A 46 -7.33 -3.33 3.36
C ILE A 46 -6.91 -2.01 4.03
N MET A 47 -6.02 -1.27 3.39
CA MET A 47 -5.61 0.07 3.78
C MET A 47 -6.10 1.05 2.72
N ILE A 48 -7.09 1.88 3.06
CA ILE A 48 -7.65 2.88 2.16
C ILE A 48 -7.06 4.25 2.48
N ASP A 49 -6.54 4.95 1.47
CA ASP A 49 -6.14 6.36 1.53
C ASP A 49 -7.19 7.21 0.79
N PHE A 50 -7.99 7.97 1.54
CA PHE A 50 -8.90 8.96 1.00
C PHE A 50 -8.16 10.28 0.80
N MET A 51 -8.11 10.74 -0.44
CA MET A 51 -7.36 11.93 -0.83
C MET A 51 -8.09 12.74 -1.90
N ALA A 52 -7.55 13.90 -2.23
CA ALA A 52 -7.94 14.68 -3.41
C ALA A 52 -6.72 15.41 -3.99
N GLU A 53 -6.76 15.69 -5.28
CA GLU A 53 -5.65 16.36 -5.98
C GLU A 53 -5.37 17.80 -5.48
N TRP A 54 -6.38 18.47 -4.96
CA TRP A 54 -6.28 19.81 -4.39
C TRP A 54 -5.85 19.83 -2.91
N CYS A 55 -5.68 18.69 -2.24
CA CYS A 55 -5.41 18.57 -0.80
C CYS A 55 -3.90 18.72 -0.49
N PRO A 56 -3.42 19.84 0.07
CA PRO A 56 -1.99 20.03 0.33
C PRO A 56 -1.39 18.98 1.28
N PRO A 57 -2.01 18.65 2.45
CA PRO A 57 -1.43 17.64 3.33
C PRO A 57 -1.45 16.23 2.72
N CYS A 58 -2.35 15.92 1.77
CA CYS A 58 -2.31 14.66 1.03
C CYS A 58 -1.06 14.58 0.15
N LYS A 59 -0.76 15.67 -0.58
CA LYS A 59 0.47 15.77 -1.40
C LYS A 59 1.74 15.68 -0.55
N GLU A 60 1.71 16.24 0.64
CA GLU A 60 2.83 16.15 1.58
C GLU A 60 3.02 14.71 2.06
N MET A 61 1.95 13.97 2.35
CA MET A 61 2.04 12.54 2.66
C MET A 61 2.60 11.73 1.48
N ASP A 62 2.20 12.01 0.25
CA ASP A 62 2.76 11.37 -0.94
C ASP A 62 4.27 11.58 -1.04
N LYS A 63 4.71 12.82 -0.80
CA LYS A 63 6.11 13.22 -0.93
C LYS A 63 7.01 12.67 0.20
N ILE A 64 6.51 12.61 1.43
CA ILE A 64 7.32 12.29 2.61
C ILE A 64 7.04 10.89 3.14
N THR A 65 5.77 10.54 3.34
CA THR A 65 5.38 9.32 4.04
C THR A 65 5.25 8.14 3.08
N PHE A 66 4.44 8.27 2.04
CA PHE A 66 4.18 7.19 1.10
C PHE A 66 5.34 6.90 0.13
N SER A 67 6.30 7.83 -0.01
CA SER A 67 7.55 7.62 -0.74
C SER A 67 8.65 6.94 0.09
N ASN A 68 8.46 6.82 1.41
CA ASN A 68 9.44 6.20 2.30
C ASN A 68 9.51 4.68 2.06
N THR A 69 10.73 4.15 1.91
CA THR A 69 10.97 2.73 1.59
C THR A 69 10.41 1.76 2.63
N ASN A 70 10.41 2.12 3.92
CA ASN A 70 9.86 1.29 4.98
C ASN A 70 8.33 1.24 4.91
N ILE A 71 7.67 2.35 4.63
CA ILE A 71 6.22 2.42 4.41
C ILE A 71 5.83 1.62 3.16
N ILE A 72 6.55 1.78 2.05
CA ILE A 72 6.32 1.03 0.82
C ILE A 72 6.44 -0.48 1.08
N LYS A 73 7.48 -0.90 1.78
CA LYS A 73 7.68 -2.30 2.16
C LYS A 73 6.56 -2.82 3.06
N LYS A 74 6.20 -2.06 4.10
CA LYS A 74 5.13 -2.41 5.05
C LYS A 74 3.76 -2.47 4.37
N SER A 75 3.50 -1.61 3.37
CA SER A 75 2.24 -1.61 2.63
C SER A 75 1.94 -2.92 1.89
N ASN A 76 2.94 -3.75 1.62
CA ASN A 76 2.76 -5.07 1.01
C ASN A 76 2.08 -6.09 1.96
N GLU A 77 2.03 -5.80 3.25
CA GLU A 77 1.28 -6.61 4.23
C GLU A 77 -0.23 -6.33 4.19
N PHE A 78 -0.64 -5.28 3.48
CA PHE A 78 -2.01 -4.84 3.26
C PHE A 78 -2.42 -4.99 1.80
N ILE A 79 -3.69 -4.71 1.53
CA ILE A 79 -4.21 -4.40 0.19
C ILE A 79 -4.39 -2.88 0.13
N PRO A 80 -3.45 -2.12 -0.42
CA PRO A 80 -3.56 -0.66 -0.46
C PRO A 80 -4.53 -0.21 -1.55
N VAL A 81 -5.45 0.67 -1.17
CA VAL A 81 -6.48 1.27 -2.05
C VAL A 81 -6.40 2.77 -1.91
N ARG A 82 -6.45 3.50 -3.02
CA ARG A 82 -6.53 4.96 -3.03
C ARG A 82 -7.85 5.41 -3.61
N ILE A 83 -8.57 6.23 -2.88
CA ILE A 83 -9.89 6.77 -3.23
C ILE A 83 -9.78 8.29 -3.35
N ASP A 84 -10.00 8.80 -4.55
CA ASP A 84 -10.15 10.23 -4.80
C ASP A 84 -11.59 10.63 -4.44
N VAL A 85 -11.75 11.44 -3.40
CA VAL A 85 -13.08 11.81 -2.88
C VAL A 85 -13.89 12.71 -3.83
N ASP A 86 -13.26 13.31 -4.84
CA ASP A 86 -13.98 14.04 -5.88
C ASP A 86 -14.56 13.11 -6.95
N LYS A 87 -13.89 11.96 -7.19
CA LYS A 87 -14.24 10.99 -8.24
C LYS A 87 -15.08 9.82 -7.72
N GLN A 88 -14.90 9.42 -6.46
CA GLN A 88 -15.52 8.25 -5.83
C GLN A 88 -16.31 8.64 -4.57
N LYS A 89 -17.25 9.57 -4.74
CA LYS A 89 -18.02 10.21 -3.65
C LYS A 89 -18.78 9.20 -2.81
N ASP A 90 -19.44 8.24 -3.44
CA ASP A 90 -20.28 7.24 -2.75
C ASP A 90 -19.43 6.42 -1.76
N ILE A 91 -18.23 6.01 -2.18
CA ILE A 91 -17.30 5.27 -1.30
C ILE A 91 -16.79 6.17 -0.17
N ALA A 92 -16.47 7.42 -0.50
CA ALA A 92 -16.00 8.38 0.52
C ALA A 92 -17.09 8.68 1.56
N GLU A 93 -18.36 8.72 1.18
CA GLU A 93 -19.49 8.87 2.09
C GLU A 93 -19.73 7.62 2.92
N GLU A 94 -19.76 6.43 2.29
CA GLU A 94 -19.99 5.15 2.96
C GLU A 94 -19.03 4.91 4.13
N TYR A 95 -17.75 5.26 3.95
CA TYR A 95 -16.71 5.02 4.95
C TYR A 95 -16.28 6.26 5.74
N ASN A 96 -17.06 7.35 5.67
CA ASN A 96 -16.73 8.64 6.33
C ASN A 96 -15.30 9.12 5.97
N GLY A 97 -14.88 8.88 4.73
CA GLY A 97 -13.56 9.25 4.20
C GLY A 97 -13.51 10.64 3.57
N ASN A 98 -14.62 11.36 3.57
CA ASN A 98 -14.81 12.57 2.78
C ASN A 98 -14.07 13.79 3.37
N ALA A 99 -13.75 14.75 2.49
CA ALA A 99 -13.20 16.04 2.88
C ALA A 99 -14.23 16.87 3.69
N ARG A 100 -13.74 17.74 4.58
CA ARG A 100 -14.61 18.62 5.39
C ARG A 100 -15.54 19.50 4.55
N LYS A 101 -15.08 19.99 3.40
CA LYS A 101 -15.91 20.78 2.48
C LYS A 101 -17.11 20.02 1.89
N TYR A 102 -17.10 18.69 1.99
CA TYR A 102 -18.18 17.79 1.57
C TYR A 102 -18.93 17.17 2.77
N GLY A 103 -18.74 17.73 3.97
CA GLY A 103 -19.41 17.22 5.18
C GLY A 103 -18.71 16.06 5.88
N GLY A 104 -17.54 15.63 5.38
CA GLY A 104 -16.74 14.57 5.97
C GLY A 104 -15.86 15.03 7.13
N ILE A 105 -15.14 14.09 7.74
CA ILE A 105 -14.25 14.36 8.87
C ILE A 105 -12.90 14.96 8.47
N GLY A 106 -12.56 14.90 7.18
CA GLY A 106 -11.35 15.50 6.62
C GLY A 106 -10.48 14.49 5.86
N ILE A 107 -9.58 15.04 5.04
CA ILE A 107 -8.54 14.32 4.29
C ILE A 107 -7.16 14.99 4.54
N PRO A 108 -6.01 14.25 4.43
CA PRO A 108 -5.96 12.82 4.17
C PRO A 108 -6.63 12.00 5.27
N ASN A 109 -7.19 10.87 4.92
CA ASN A 109 -7.89 9.99 5.84
C ASN A 109 -7.51 8.54 5.49
N ILE A 110 -6.87 7.84 6.43
CA ILE A 110 -6.47 6.47 6.22
C ILE A 110 -7.37 5.55 7.04
N LEU A 111 -7.98 4.59 6.37
CA LEU A 111 -8.91 3.63 6.95
C LEU A 111 -8.37 2.21 6.76
N PHE A 112 -8.40 1.42 7.84
CA PHE A 112 -8.06 0.00 7.82
C PHE A 112 -9.32 -0.82 8.02
N LEU A 113 -9.57 -1.75 7.08
CA LEU A 113 -10.72 -2.66 7.10
C LEU A 113 -10.24 -4.12 7.09
N ASP A 114 -11.04 -4.99 7.71
CA ASP A 114 -10.90 -6.43 7.47
C ASP A 114 -11.66 -6.87 6.18
N LYS A 115 -11.56 -8.15 5.85
CA LYS A 115 -12.23 -8.73 4.68
C LYS A 115 -13.77 -8.80 4.82
N GLU A 116 -14.30 -8.68 6.03
CA GLU A 116 -15.72 -8.60 6.36
C GLU A 116 -16.25 -7.15 6.37
N LYS A 117 -15.43 -6.17 5.96
CA LYS A 117 -15.73 -4.72 5.95
C LYS A 117 -15.82 -4.07 7.33
N ASN A 118 -15.36 -4.73 8.40
CA ASN A 118 -15.31 -4.09 9.71
C ASN A 118 -14.18 -3.08 9.77
N ILE A 119 -14.45 -1.92 10.38
CA ILE A 119 -13.45 -0.89 10.60
C ILE A 119 -12.54 -1.30 11.76
N ILE A 120 -11.27 -1.50 11.48
CA ILE A 120 -10.23 -1.79 12.47
C ILE A 120 -9.64 -0.50 13.04
N ARG A 121 -9.36 0.46 12.20
CA ARG A 121 -8.79 1.76 12.57
C ARG A 121 -9.07 2.80 11.50
N GLN A 122 -9.28 4.05 11.93
CA GLN A 122 -9.33 5.22 11.05
C GLN A 122 -8.49 6.34 11.65
N ILE A 123 -7.69 7.00 10.83
CA ILE A 123 -6.85 8.14 11.21
C ILE A 123 -7.03 9.27 10.19
N VAL A 124 -7.04 10.51 10.67
CA VAL A 124 -7.31 11.69 9.84
C VAL A 124 -6.20 12.72 10.00
N GLY A 125 -5.84 13.37 8.91
CA GLY A 125 -4.80 14.37 8.83
C GLY A 125 -3.44 13.78 8.45
N PHE A 126 -2.46 14.67 8.32
CA PHE A 126 -1.08 14.29 7.99
C PHE A 126 -0.48 13.37 9.08
N HIS A 127 0.14 12.29 8.64
CA HIS A 127 0.94 11.39 9.47
C HIS A 127 2.33 11.24 8.87
N ASN A 128 3.36 11.49 9.66
CA ASN A 128 4.73 11.24 9.23
C ASN A 128 5.03 9.73 9.20
N VAL A 129 6.25 9.37 8.78
CA VAL A 129 6.68 7.96 8.61
C VAL A 129 6.51 7.16 9.91
N ASP A 130 6.99 7.68 11.04
CA ASP A 130 6.96 6.96 12.32
C ASP A 130 5.54 6.78 12.84
N GLN A 131 4.72 7.82 12.70
CA GLN A 131 3.32 7.79 13.10
C GLN A 131 2.53 6.76 12.29
N LEU A 132 2.67 6.77 10.95
CA LEU A 132 1.97 5.80 10.12
C LEU A 132 2.49 4.38 10.33
N MET A 133 3.82 4.21 10.48
CA MET A 133 4.41 2.90 10.78
C MET A 133 3.83 2.32 12.07
N GLY A 134 3.78 3.11 13.15
CA GLY A 134 3.20 2.69 14.43
C GLY A 134 1.73 2.30 14.32
N VAL A 135 0.95 3.02 13.51
CA VAL A 135 -0.45 2.64 13.23
C VAL A 135 -0.54 1.33 12.48
N MET A 136 0.25 1.15 11.40
CA MET A 136 0.25 -0.08 10.60
C MET A 136 0.64 -1.30 11.46
N ASP A 137 1.66 -1.17 12.30
CA ASP A 137 2.08 -2.24 13.22
C ASP A 137 0.95 -2.57 14.23
N SER A 138 0.32 -1.55 14.83
CA SER A 138 -0.76 -1.76 15.80
C SER A 138 -2.00 -2.43 15.20
N VAL A 139 -2.27 -2.15 13.93
CA VAL A 139 -3.41 -2.73 13.20
C VAL A 139 -3.13 -4.20 12.87
N LEU A 140 -1.91 -4.54 12.46
CA LEU A 140 -1.51 -5.93 12.18
C LEU A 140 -1.50 -6.80 13.45
N MET A 141 -1.09 -6.24 14.59
CA MET A 141 -1.12 -6.98 15.87
C MET A 141 -2.53 -7.39 16.32
N LYS A 142 -3.59 -6.73 15.84
CA LYS A 142 -4.99 -7.08 16.15
C LYS A 142 -5.52 -8.27 15.34
N LEU A 143 -4.76 -8.74 14.34
CA LEU A 143 -5.11 -9.94 13.56
C LEU A 143 -4.72 -11.26 14.25
N TYR A 144 -3.92 -11.17 15.29
CA TYR A 144 -3.42 -12.32 16.06
C TYR A 144 -3.91 -12.25 17.51
#